data_6e442576dcba2f5fee919083dc2d7208
#
_entry.id   6e442576dcba2f5fee919083dc2d7208
#
_cell.length_a   1.000
_cell.length_b   1.000
_cell.length_c   1.000
_cell.angle_alpha   90.00
_cell.angle_beta   90.00
_cell.angle_gamma   90.00
#
_symmetry.space_group_name_H-M   'P 1'
#
loop_
_entity.id
_entity.type
_entity.pdbx_description
1 polymer ?
#
loop_
_entity_poly.entity_id
_entity_poly.type
_entity_poly.pdbx_seq_one_letter_code
_entity_poly.pdbx_strand_id
1 'polypeptide(L)'
;LNTWNPTEPFEPSEGCGFTITAIPIPHRSELSDNHALIIRGEERSLLFMPDQDSWSKTLVEDLDILEWLRSMDIDIAFIDGTFWDHSEISHRDVAEIPHPTVVDTLSRLGKKSDSAPEIHFTHLNHTNPLLDNGSLQSEELVSMGWEICKQGSIFYL
;
A
#
# COMPACT_ATOMS: atom_id res chain seq x y z
N LEU A 1 5.71 -28.93 -7.22
CA LEU A 1 5.81 -27.56 -6.72
C LEU A 1 6.50 -26.75 -7.80
N ASN A 2 5.82 -25.80 -8.41
CA ASN A 2 6.42 -24.84 -9.30
C ASN A 2 7.08 -23.76 -8.42
N THR A 3 8.37 -23.52 -8.63
CA THR A 3 9.06 -22.38 -8.03
C THR A 3 8.93 -21.21 -8.98
N TRP A 4 8.60 -20.04 -8.44
CA TRP A 4 8.45 -18.80 -9.18
C TRP A 4 9.59 -17.85 -8.81
N ASN A 5 10.16 -17.16 -9.80
CA ASN A 5 11.06 -16.05 -9.55
C ASN A 5 10.23 -14.81 -9.24
N PRO A 6 10.28 -14.25 -8.01
CA PRO A 6 9.37 -13.15 -7.62
C PRO A 6 9.45 -11.95 -8.54
N THR A 7 10.60 -11.59 -9.05
CA THR A 7 10.80 -10.39 -9.88
C THR A 7 10.38 -10.55 -11.34
N GLU A 8 9.97 -11.75 -11.75
CA GLU A 8 9.47 -12.02 -13.10
C GLU A 8 7.94 -12.09 -13.13
N PRO A 9 7.26 -11.53 -14.16
CA PRO A 9 5.83 -11.67 -14.31
C PRO A 9 5.43 -13.15 -14.41
N PHE A 10 4.39 -13.50 -13.70
CA PHE A 10 3.88 -14.86 -13.62
C PHE A 10 2.37 -14.85 -13.91
N GLU A 11 1.92 -15.69 -14.81
CA GLU A 11 0.50 -15.93 -15.07
C GLU A 11 0.00 -17.09 -14.18
N PRO A 12 -0.93 -16.85 -13.22
CA PRO A 12 -1.35 -17.86 -12.24
C PRO A 12 -1.99 -19.10 -12.84
N SER A 13 -2.69 -18.93 -13.97
CA SER A 13 -3.23 -20.01 -14.78
C SER A 13 -3.30 -19.58 -16.24
N GLU A 14 -3.12 -20.51 -17.17
CA GLU A 14 -3.17 -20.23 -18.60
C GLU A 14 -4.47 -19.52 -18.99
N GLY A 15 -4.34 -18.34 -19.62
CA GLY A 15 -5.46 -17.53 -20.10
C GLY A 15 -6.27 -16.84 -19.00
N CYS A 16 -5.73 -16.63 -17.80
CA CYS A 16 -6.44 -15.90 -16.73
C CYS A 16 -6.58 -14.40 -16.99
N GLY A 17 -5.86 -13.85 -17.98
CA GLY A 17 -5.97 -12.45 -18.39
C GLY A 17 -5.22 -11.46 -17.50
N PHE A 18 -4.39 -11.92 -16.57
CA PHE A 18 -3.54 -11.04 -15.78
C PHE A 18 -2.22 -11.72 -15.38
N THR A 19 -1.24 -10.91 -15.04
CA THR A 19 0.05 -11.37 -14.50
C THR A 19 0.27 -10.82 -13.09
N ILE A 20 1.10 -11.52 -12.32
CA ILE A 20 1.55 -11.07 -10.99
C ILE A 20 3.08 -10.98 -11.00
N THR A 21 3.60 -9.88 -10.47
CA THR A 21 5.03 -9.72 -10.15
C THR A 21 5.14 -9.41 -8.66
N ALA A 22 6.03 -10.10 -7.94
CA ALA A 22 6.31 -9.79 -6.55
C ALA A 22 7.58 -8.94 -6.46
N ILE A 23 7.53 -7.86 -5.68
CA ILE A 23 8.67 -7.01 -5.40
C ILE A 23 9.03 -7.09 -3.92
N PRO A 24 10.33 -7.28 -3.55
CA PRO A 24 10.73 -7.33 -2.15
C PRO A 24 10.44 -5.99 -1.46
N ILE A 25 9.81 -6.05 -0.30
CA ILE A 25 9.52 -4.87 0.53
C ILE A 25 10.10 -5.09 1.93
N PRO A 26 10.84 -4.12 2.49
CA PRO A 26 11.38 -4.22 3.83
C PRO A 26 10.27 -4.38 4.88
N HIS A 27 10.21 -5.54 5.52
CA HIS A 27 9.36 -5.80 6.68
C HIS A 27 9.79 -7.09 7.37
N ARG A 28 10.28 -7.00 8.62
CA ARG A 28 10.55 -8.10 9.57
C ARG A 28 10.97 -9.43 8.92
N SER A 29 12.04 -9.39 8.13
CA SER A 29 12.49 -10.52 7.28
C SER A 29 13.32 -11.56 8.04
N GLU A 30 13.21 -11.65 9.38
CA GLU A 30 14.02 -12.60 10.18
C GLU A 30 13.67 -14.07 9.90
N LEU A 31 12.42 -14.35 9.52
CA LEU A 31 11.93 -15.72 9.30
C LEU A 31 11.30 -15.93 7.91
N SER A 32 10.89 -14.86 7.23
CA SER A 32 10.24 -14.93 5.91
C SER A 32 10.46 -13.64 5.14
N ASP A 33 10.51 -13.73 3.83
CA ASP A 33 10.55 -12.57 2.96
C ASP A 33 9.16 -11.91 2.88
N ASN A 34 9.14 -10.58 2.83
CA ASN A 34 7.92 -9.81 2.55
C ASN A 34 7.96 -9.25 1.13
N HIS A 35 6.83 -9.33 0.43
CA HIS A 35 6.69 -8.85 -0.94
C HIS A 35 5.40 -8.06 -1.12
N ALA A 36 5.49 -6.97 -1.85
CA ALA A 36 4.31 -6.39 -2.49
C ALA A 36 4.03 -7.12 -3.80
N LEU A 37 2.77 -7.13 -4.22
CA LEU A 37 2.34 -7.76 -5.47
C LEU A 37 1.88 -6.70 -6.46
N ILE A 38 2.43 -6.71 -7.66
CA ILE A 38 1.92 -5.95 -8.79
C ILE A 38 1.07 -6.88 -9.64
N ILE A 39 -0.20 -6.57 -9.79
CA ILE A 39 -1.15 -7.32 -10.61
C ILE A 39 -1.45 -6.47 -11.84
N ARG A 40 -1.17 -7.00 -13.03
CA ARG A 40 -1.38 -6.31 -14.30
C ARG A 40 -2.47 -7.01 -15.09
N GLY A 41 -3.60 -6.34 -15.25
CA GLY A 41 -4.67 -6.76 -16.15
C GLY A 41 -4.49 -6.20 -17.57
N GLU A 42 -5.55 -6.23 -18.38
CA GLU A 42 -5.53 -5.74 -19.76
C GLU A 42 -5.50 -4.21 -19.83
N GLU A 43 -6.17 -3.51 -18.92
CA GLU A 43 -6.36 -2.06 -18.96
C GLU A 43 -5.64 -1.33 -17.83
N ARG A 44 -5.53 -1.95 -16.65
CA ARG A 44 -5.02 -1.30 -15.43
C ARG A 44 -4.10 -2.22 -14.63
N SER A 45 -3.27 -1.59 -13.83
CA SER A 45 -2.35 -2.24 -12.91
C SER A 45 -2.66 -1.90 -11.45
N LEU A 46 -2.47 -2.86 -10.57
CA LEU A 46 -2.71 -2.72 -9.13
C LEU A 46 -1.47 -3.14 -8.34
N LEU A 47 -1.05 -2.28 -7.41
CA LEU A 47 -0.08 -2.62 -6.38
C LEU A 47 -0.82 -3.02 -5.10
N PHE A 48 -0.52 -4.19 -4.56
CA PHE A 48 -0.98 -4.64 -3.24
C PHE A 48 0.22 -4.70 -2.28
N MET A 49 0.32 -3.71 -1.40
CA MET A 49 1.40 -3.54 -0.42
C MET A 49 0.83 -3.18 0.96
N PRO A 50 0.16 -4.12 1.63
CA PRO A 50 -0.53 -3.85 2.89
C PRO A 50 0.40 -3.68 4.09
N ASP A 51 1.67 -4.08 3.96
CA ASP A 51 2.57 -4.26 5.09
C ASP A 51 4.01 -3.86 4.72
N GLN A 52 4.57 -2.87 5.40
CA GLN A 52 5.93 -2.37 5.17
C GLN A 52 6.51 -1.71 6.42
N ASP A 53 7.83 -1.66 6.55
CA ASP A 53 8.50 -1.00 7.68
C ASP A 53 8.36 0.53 7.65
N SER A 54 8.69 1.16 6.54
CA SER A 54 8.65 2.61 6.36
C SER A 54 8.89 3.02 4.91
N TRP A 55 8.40 4.19 4.53
CA TRP A 55 8.68 4.76 3.22
C TRP A 55 10.16 5.01 2.96
N SER A 56 10.93 5.40 3.98
CA SER A 56 12.38 5.63 3.83
C SER A 56 13.19 4.38 3.51
N LYS A 57 12.68 3.19 3.84
CA LYS A 57 13.30 1.91 3.48
C LYS A 57 12.77 1.35 2.15
N THR A 58 11.54 1.70 1.79
CA THR A 58 10.86 1.19 0.59
C THR A 58 11.21 2.01 -0.66
N LEU A 59 11.24 3.34 -0.54
CA LEU A 59 11.57 4.23 -1.65
C LEU A 59 13.07 4.16 -1.98
N VAL A 60 13.37 4.14 -3.27
CA VAL A 60 14.72 4.11 -3.81
C VAL A 60 15.03 5.43 -4.53
N GLU A 61 16.32 5.78 -4.63
CA GLU A 61 16.80 6.90 -5.46
C GLU A 61 16.14 8.27 -5.15
N ASP A 62 15.78 8.52 -3.88
CA ASP A 62 15.11 9.75 -3.42
C ASP A 62 13.76 10.06 -4.11
N LEU A 63 13.13 9.06 -4.74
CA LEU A 63 11.79 9.20 -5.32
C LEU A 63 10.76 9.50 -4.24
N ASP A 64 9.75 10.32 -4.57
CA ASP A 64 8.54 10.39 -3.77
C ASP A 64 7.60 9.19 -4.05
N ILE A 65 6.56 9.02 -3.24
CA ILE A 65 5.63 7.88 -3.36
C ILE A 65 4.96 7.86 -4.74
N LEU A 66 4.53 9.01 -5.26
CA LEU A 66 3.83 9.10 -6.53
C LEU A 66 4.78 8.85 -7.71
N GLU A 67 6.01 9.33 -7.64
CA GLU A 67 7.06 9.06 -8.64
C GLU A 67 7.42 7.58 -8.65
N TRP A 68 7.56 6.97 -7.47
CA TRP A 68 7.82 5.54 -7.33
C TRP A 68 6.69 4.69 -7.93
N LEU A 69 5.42 5.00 -7.63
CA LEU A 69 4.27 4.32 -8.24
C LEU A 69 4.22 4.49 -9.76
N ARG A 70 4.48 5.71 -10.25
CA ARG A 70 4.54 5.99 -11.70
C ARG A 70 5.68 5.25 -12.41
N SER A 71 6.83 5.09 -11.75
CA SER A 71 7.97 4.36 -12.34
C SER A 71 7.66 2.90 -12.61
N MET A 72 6.63 2.37 -11.94
CA MET A 72 6.13 1.01 -12.11
C MET A 72 4.78 0.96 -12.87
N ASP A 73 4.32 2.07 -13.45
CA ASP A 73 3.04 2.17 -14.16
C ASP A 73 1.85 1.64 -13.31
N ILE A 74 1.73 2.12 -12.06
CA ILE A 74 0.66 1.72 -11.15
C ILE A 74 -0.53 2.68 -11.23
N ASP A 75 -1.71 2.14 -11.53
CA ASP A 75 -2.98 2.87 -11.59
C ASP A 75 -3.73 2.86 -10.26
N ILE A 76 -3.64 1.75 -9.53
CA ILE A 76 -4.32 1.54 -8.24
C ILE A 76 -3.29 1.02 -7.23
N ALA A 77 -3.24 1.59 -6.03
CA ALA A 77 -2.36 1.11 -4.96
C ALA A 77 -3.14 0.87 -3.67
N PHE A 78 -3.02 -0.34 -3.12
CA PHE A 78 -3.41 -0.66 -1.75
C PHE A 78 -2.16 -0.61 -0.89
N ILE A 79 -2.10 0.36 0.02
CA ILE A 79 -0.93 0.63 0.84
C ILE A 79 -1.23 0.47 2.33
N ASP A 80 -0.16 0.36 3.11
CA ASP A 80 -0.21 0.21 4.55
C ASP A 80 -0.92 1.40 5.22
N GLY A 81 -1.95 1.10 5.97
CA GLY A 81 -2.72 2.03 6.78
C GLY A 81 -2.86 1.57 8.21
N THR A 82 -1.95 0.73 8.72
CA THR A 82 -2.08 0.05 10.01
C THR A 82 -2.41 1.01 11.14
N PHE A 83 -1.69 2.10 11.28
CA PHE A 83 -1.91 3.11 12.32
C PHE A 83 -2.15 4.49 11.72
N TRP A 84 -3.07 5.25 12.30
CA TRP A 84 -3.25 6.65 11.95
C TRP A 84 -2.01 7.47 12.31
N ASP A 85 -1.60 7.40 13.57
CA ASP A 85 -0.40 8.05 14.09
C ASP A 85 0.23 7.24 15.26
N HIS A 86 1.34 7.73 15.79
CA HIS A 86 2.06 7.07 16.87
C HIS A 86 1.31 7.05 18.22
N SER A 87 0.25 7.84 18.40
CA SER A 87 -0.51 7.86 19.66
C SER A 87 -1.31 6.58 19.91
N GLU A 88 -1.67 5.86 18.82
CA GLU A 88 -2.33 4.56 18.91
C GLU A 88 -1.44 3.49 19.58
N ILE A 89 -0.12 3.70 19.58
CA ILE A 89 0.87 2.73 20.06
C ILE A 89 1.46 3.16 21.42
N SER A 90 0.79 4.07 22.14
CA SER A 90 1.29 4.74 23.35
C SER A 90 1.79 3.83 24.50
N HIS A 91 1.54 2.52 24.43
CA HIS A 91 1.94 1.52 25.42
C HIS A 91 3.06 0.57 24.95
N ARG A 92 3.59 0.74 23.73
CA ARG A 92 4.65 -0.07 23.15
C ARG A 92 5.75 0.81 22.56
N ASP A 93 6.96 0.28 22.47
CA ASP A 93 8.03 0.95 21.75
C ASP A 93 7.68 0.97 20.25
N VAL A 94 7.54 2.17 19.68
CA VAL A 94 7.24 2.37 18.25
C VAL A 94 8.26 1.67 17.36
N ALA A 95 9.52 1.53 17.83
CA ALA A 95 10.57 0.81 17.14
C ALA A 95 10.31 -0.71 17.03
N GLU A 96 9.42 -1.25 17.89
CA GLU A 96 9.08 -2.69 17.88
C GLU A 96 7.96 -3.03 16.88
N ILE A 97 7.22 -2.02 16.36
CA ILE A 97 6.10 -2.21 15.45
C ILE A 97 6.30 -1.28 14.25
N PRO A 98 7.20 -1.65 13.32
CA PRO A 98 7.54 -0.80 12.20
C PRO A 98 6.42 -0.81 11.16
N HIS A 99 5.71 0.30 11.07
CA HIS A 99 4.76 0.64 10.01
C HIS A 99 4.83 2.13 9.76
N PRO A 100 4.72 2.62 8.51
CA PRO A 100 4.49 4.03 8.27
C PRO A 100 3.10 4.38 8.82
N THR A 101 2.98 5.52 9.49
CA THR A 101 1.66 6.00 9.88
C THR A 101 0.91 6.59 8.66
N VAL A 102 -0.41 6.61 8.73
CA VAL A 102 -1.22 7.28 7.70
C VAL A 102 -0.84 8.76 7.62
N VAL A 103 -0.60 9.42 8.77
CA VAL A 103 -0.15 10.82 8.83
C VAL A 103 1.18 11.03 8.10
N ASP A 104 2.20 10.14 8.30
CA ASP A 104 3.46 10.22 7.54
C ASP A 104 3.22 10.04 6.05
N THR A 105 2.41 9.07 5.67
CA THR A 105 2.07 8.80 4.27
C THR A 105 1.34 10.00 3.63
N LEU A 106 0.34 10.56 4.30
CA LEU A 106 -0.39 11.76 3.81
C LEU A 106 0.51 12.98 3.68
N SER A 107 1.46 13.15 4.61
CA SER A 107 2.42 14.27 4.54
C SER A 107 3.32 14.20 3.30
N ARG A 108 3.64 12.97 2.83
CA ARG A 108 4.43 12.71 1.63
C ARG A 108 3.61 12.80 0.35
N LEU A 109 2.37 12.29 0.36
CA LEU A 109 1.47 12.30 -0.79
C LEU A 109 0.95 13.70 -1.10
N GLY A 110 0.68 14.51 -0.06
CA GLY A 110 -0.05 15.76 -0.22
C GLY A 110 -1.48 15.54 -0.69
N LYS A 111 -2.09 16.57 -1.27
CA LYS A 111 -3.44 16.49 -1.84
C LYS A 111 -3.39 15.83 -3.22
N LYS A 112 -4.33 14.91 -3.47
CA LYS A 112 -4.44 14.18 -4.75
C LYS A 112 -4.58 15.15 -5.93
N SER A 113 -3.78 14.95 -6.96
CA SER A 113 -3.92 15.58 -8.28
C SER A 113 -4.71 14.69 -9.22
N ASP A 114 -5.25 15.24 -10.31
CA ASP A 114 -6.03 14.50 -11.30
C ASP A 114 -5.23 13.38 -11.99
N SER A 115 -3.91 13.51 -12.03
CA SER A 115 -3.00 12.53 -12.64
C SER A 115 -2.40 11.52 -11.65
N ALA A 116 -2.80 11.58 -10.37
CA ALA A 116 -2.32 10.66 -9.37
C ALA A 116 -3.06 9.32 -9.47
N PRO A 117 -2.38 8.18 -9.17
CA PRO A 117 -3.04 6.89 -9.06
C PRO A 117 -4.13 6.89 -7.98
N GLU A 118 -5.05 5.93 -8.06
CA GLU A 118 -5.98 5.67 -6.96
C GLU A 118 -5.22 5.02 -5.81
N ILE A 119 -5.22 5.65 -4.62
CA ILE A 119 -4.56 5.10 -3.44
C ILE A 119 -5.59 4.79 -2.38
N HIS A 120 -5.58 3.54 -1.91
CA HIS A 120 -6.48 3.02 -0.88
C HIS A 120 -5.65 2.56 0.31
N PHE A 121 -5.93 3.11 1.48
CA PHE A 121 -5.34 2.63 2.73
C PHE A 121 -6.04 1.35 3.17
N THR A 122 -5.25 0.33 3.48
CA THR A 122 -5.71 -1.00 3.91
C THR A 122 -4.95 -1.49 5.14
N HIS A 123 -5.18 -2.73 5.59
CA HIS A 123 -4.49 -3.33 6.75
C HIS A 123 -4.68 -2.55 8.06
N LEU A 124 -5.84 -1.89 8.23
CA LEU A 124 -6.12 -1.05 9.40
C LEU A 124 -6.12 -1.85 10.70
N ASN A 125 -5.37 -1.38 11.70
CA ASN A 125 -5.45 -1.93 13.06
C ASN A 125 -6.83 -1.62 13.66
N HIS A 126 -7.30 -2.47 14.58
CA HIS A 126 -8.61 -2.31 15.23
C HIS A 126 -8.78 -1.02 16.03
N THR A 127 -7.68 -0.31 16.35
CA THR A 127 -7.69 1.00 17.02
C THR A 127 -7.69 2.17 16.04
N ASN A 128 -7.47 1.90 14.74
CA ASN A 128 -7.32 2.95 13.75
C ASN A 128 -8.64 3.73 13.56
N PRO A 129 -8.65 5.05 13.73
CA PRO A 129 -9.86 5.87 13.58
C PRO A 129 -10.46 5.83 12.16
N LEU A 130 -9.71 5.40 11.14
CA LEU A 130 -10.21 5.22 9.78
C LEU A 130 -11.27 4.12 9.66
N LEU A 131 -11.43 3.25 10.66
CA LEU A 131 -12.52 2.29 10.73
C LEU A 131 -13.89 2.95 10.96
N ASP A 132 -13.91 4.17 11.49
CA ASP A 132 -15.12 5.00 11.62
C ASP A 132 -15.17 6.04 10.49
N ASN A 133 -16.11 5.85 9.56
CA ASN A 133 -16.31 6.76 8.44
C ASN A 133 -16.71 8.19 8.86
N GLY A 134 -17.17 8.39 10.11
CA GLY A 134 -17.54 9.68 10.68
C GLY A 134 -16.41 10.31 11.52
N SER A 135 -15.25 9.69 11.61
CA SER A 135 -14.11 10.26 12.33
C SER A 135 -13.52 11.46 11.59
N LEU A 136 -12.96 12.41 12.34
CA LEU A 136 -12.25 13.57 11.75
C LEU A 136 -11.10 13.12 10.84
N GLN A 137 -10.45 12.03 11.19
CA GLN A 137 -9.34 11.43 10.43
C GLN A 137 -9.80 10.87 9.08
N SER A 138 -10.96 10.21 9.04
CA SER A 138 -11.57 9.75 7.79
C SER A 138 -11.99 10.93 6.91
N GLU A 139 -12.57 11.97 7.49
CA GLU A 139 -12.92 13.20 6.78
C GLU A 139 -11.68 13.91 6.22
N GLU A 140 -10.59 13.99 7.01
CA GLU A 140 -9.32 14.57 6.58
C GLU A 140 -8.76 13.81 5.37
N LEU A 141 -8.60 12.49 5.46
CA LEU A 141 -8.07 11.65 4.38
C LEU A 141 -8.88 11.81 3.09
N VAL A 142 -10.21 11.73 3.18
CA VAL A 142 -11.11 11.88 2.03
C VAL A 142 -11.05 13.31 1.46
N SER A 143 -10.91 14.34 2.29
CA SER A 143 -10.78 15.74 1.84
C SER A 143 -9.48 15.98 1.05
N MET A 144 -8.45 15.19 1.30
CA MET A 144 -7.21 15.18 0.52
C MET A 144 -7.34 14.42 -0.80
N GLY A 145 -8.46 13.70 -1.02
CA GLY A 145 -8.75 12.95 -2.24
C GLY A 145 -8.29 11.49 -2.22
N TRP A 146 -7.87 10.99 -1.05
CA TRP A 146 -7.45 9.59 -0.88
C TRP A 146 -8.58 8.73 -0.34
N GLU A 147 -8.41 7.40 -0.38
CA GLU A 147 -9.50 6.48 -0.07
C GLU A 147 -9.11 5.44 0.98
N ILE A 148 -10.12 4.93 1.68
CA ILE A 148 -10.00 3.81 2.60
C ILE A 148 -10.55 2.58 1.89
N CYS A 149 -9.80 1.50 1.86
CA CYS A 149 -10.25 0.24 1.27
C CYS A 149 -11.48 -0.30 2.02
N LYS A 150 -12.54 -0.60 1.28
CA LYS A 150 -13.78 -1.15 1.84
C LYS A 150 -13.89 -2.63 1.48
N GLN A 151 -14.29 -3.43 2.46
CA GLN A 151 -14.57 -4.84 2.23
C GLN A 151 -15.65 -5.02 1.15
N GLY A 152 -15.37 -5.87 0.17
CA GLY A 152 -16.30 -6.16 -0.94
C GLY A 152 -16.19 -5.18 -2.12
N SER A 153 -15.26 -4.23 -2.11
CA SER A 153 -14.96 -3.42 -3.29
C SER A 153 -14.44 -4.31 -4.43
N ILE A 154 -14.83 -3.98 -5.65
CA ILE A 154 -14.41 -4.67 -6.87
C ILE A 154 -13.66 -3.67 -7.74
N PHE A 155 -12.50 -4.07 -8.22
CA PHE A 155 -11.65 -3.30 -9.12
C PHE A 155 -11.47 -4.07 -10.42
N TYR A 156 -11.61 -3.38 -11.54
CA TYR A 156 -11.35 -3.93 -12.87
C TYR A 156 -9.94 -3.53 -13.31
N LEU A 157 -9.20 -4.49 -13.81
CA LEU A 157 -7.81 -4.34 -14.20
C LEU A 157 -7.59 -4.58 -15.68
#